data_44969ecb5c32425804618992050b55e9
#
_entry.id   44969ecb5c32425804618992050b55e9
#
_cell.length_a   1.000
_cell.length_b   1.000
_cell.length_c   1.000
_cell.angle_alpha   90.00
_cell.angle_beta   90.00
_cell.angle_gamma   90.00
#
_symmetry.space_group_name_H-M   'P 1'
#
loop_
_entity.id
_entity.type
_entity.pdbx_description
1 polymer ?
#
loop_
_entity_poly.entity_id
_entity_poly.type
_entity_poly.pdbx_seq_one_letter_code
_entity_poly.pdbx_strand_id
1 'polypeptide(L)'
;MQLTVVLSLILVELMGLLFLFFLKEKKLNLFEWIGLAFPLGLFQLCFSVIFLDMLGALPWNPWLWIMEVLLCAVWGIAGFKKHRNELSKTFSFQIFPLKPITINALFLVVLVFVLYIGWMNFYNTLYYPTYDPDGIWAFDVVGYIMSKEHTLRHLSIFQAPENPFIHNPGSCIGYTPLLQISYAYVYWAGAQTSKSIVALLFVSMMLVVYGASRRSMGKTASILLVFAIMSTPKILEYSSWSLTNVMLLVFSIMAVIYALLWINSGVDDEDKSFFKKISCILFAASIMVRIEGFVVPAITGLILLWIVFAKRRMKFREVLLWGCGVLLPFILWTFYQKAVGLSTESFFIARPFWDYWKAYQIGATFKGVFIKRLYYGFVFLYAVLACVVSLFFVYKRKDNLYGFFILFGSMFLYGLTLYHVDYVWDTIDRVLADSAMRFILLYVPIAWYCIFTCYPVSWFLNKMEHVLSFEIGGQKKQ
;
A
#
# COMPACT_ATOMS: atom_id res chain seq x y z
N MET A 1 10.12 -13.15 20.23
CA MET A 1 8.69 -13.04 19.83
C MET A 1 7.97 -14.26 20.34
N GLN A 2 6.83 -14.11 21.02
CA GLN A 2 6.08 -15.26 21.57
C GLN A 2 5.53 -16.13 20.42
N LEU A 3 5.43 -17.45 20.65
CA LEU A 3 4.95 -18.38 19.62
C LEU A 3 3.53 -18.01 19.13
N THR A 4 2.67 -17.56 20.03
CA THR A 4 1.32 -17.10 19.71
C THR A 4 1.30 -15.97 18.70
N VAL A 5 2.21 -14.99 18.80
CA VAL A 5 2.34 -13.88 17.85
C VAL A 5 2.74 -14.39 16.46
N VAL A 6 3.72 -15.32 16.42
CA VAL A 6 4.16 -15.93 15.16
C VAL A 6 3.00 -16.67 14.48
N LEU A 7 2.28 -17.49 15.24
CA LEU A 7 1.14 -18.25 14.73
C LEU A 7 0.02 -17.34 14.23
N SER A 8 -0.27 -16.24 14.95
CA SER A 8 -1.26 -15.24 14.54
C SER A 8 -0.87 -14.56 13.23
N LEU A 9 0.40 -14.17 13.07
CA LEU A 9 0.87 -13.56 11.83
C LEU A 9 0.85 -14.55 10.65
N ILE A 10 1.20 -15.82 10.89
CA ILE A 10 1.09 -16.87 9.89
C ILE A 10 -0.38 -17.10 9.49
N LEU A 11 -1.30 -17.04 10.43
CA LEU A 11 -2.74 -17.19 10.15
C LEU A 11 -3.26 -16.07 9.27
N VAL A 12 -2.86 -14.83 9.53
CA VAL A 12 -3.18 -13.67 8.67
C VAL A 12 -2.61 -13.87 7.25
N GLU A 13 -1.35 -14.30 7.14
CA GLU A 13 -0.72 -14.59 5.85
C GLU A 13 -1.47 -15.70 5.10
N LEU A 14 -1.83 -16.78 5.79
CA LEU A 14 -2.57 -17.91 5.22
C LEU A 14 -3.96 -17.48 4.73
N MET A 15 -4.67 -16.69 5.52
CA MET A 15 -5.97 -16.15 5.14
C MET A 15 -5.90 -15.33 3.84
N GLY A 16 -4.88 -14.47 3.72
CA GLY A 16 -4.65 -13.72 2.48
C GLY A 16 -4.23 -14.60 1.30
N LEU A 17 -3.38 -15.63 1.52
CA LEU A 17 -3.00 -16.60 0.49
C LEU A 17 -4.21 -17.37 -0.06
N LEU A 18 -5.08 -17.86 0.81
CA LEU A 18 -6.28 -18.61 0.41
C LEU A 18 -7.29 -17.69 -0.30
N PHE A 19 -7.41 -16.44 0.13
CA PHE A 19 -8.21 -15.46 -0.57
C PHE A 19 -7.66 -15.14 -1.97
N LEU A 20 -6.35 -14.98 -2.12
CA LEU A 20 -5.70 -14.86 -3.43
C LEU A 20 -5.95 -16.09 -4.30
N PHE A 21 -5.86 -17.28 -3.73
CA PHE A 21 -6.14 -18.53 -4.44
C PHE A 21 -7.59 -18.56 -4.96
N PHE A 22 -8.56 -18.09 -4.18
CA PHE A 22 -9.94 -17.93 -4.63
C PHE A 22 -10.07 -16.88 -5.74
N LEU A 23 -9.39 -15.73 -5.63
CA LEU A 23 -9.45 -14.64 -6.62
C LEU A 23 -8.73 -14.97 -7.92
N LYS A 24 -7.72 -15.83 -7.86
CA LYS A 24 -6.81 -16.14 -8.98
C LYS A 24 -7.58 -16.53 -10.23
N GLU A 25 -7.22 -15.90 -11.33
CA GLU A 25 -7.67 -16.30 -12.65
C GLU A 25 -6.49 -16.87 -13.47
N LYS A 26 -5.25 -16.30 -13.37
CA LYS A 26 -4.00 -16.89 -13.89
C LYS A 26 -2.71 -16.38 -13.17
N LYS A 27 -1.59 -16.61 -13.71
CA LYS A 27 -0.17 -16.56 -13.33
C LYS A 27 0.30 -15.38 -12.47
N LEU A 28 0.10 -15.43 -11.16
CA LEU A 28 0.94 -14.68 -10.24
C LEU A 28 2.30 -15.36 -10.10
N ASN A 29 3.38 -14.61 -10.02
CA ASN A 29 4.66 -15.16 -9.62
C ASN A 29 4.75 -15.31 -8.09
N LEU A 30 5.73 -16.06 -7.61
CA LEU A 30 5.89 -16.34 -6.18
C LEU A 30 5.98 -15.06 -5.31
N PHE A 31 6.69 -14.05 -5.80
CA PHE A 31 6.88 -12.79 -5.08
C PHE A 31 5.56 -12.02 -4.93
N GLU A 32 4.72 -12.01 -5.97
CA GLU A 32 3.39 -11.42 -5.90
C GLU A 32 2.47 -12.21 -4.95
N TRP A 33 2.55 -13.55 -4.95
CA TRP A 33 1.79 -14.39 -4.03
C TRP A 33 2.09 -14.06 -2.57
N ILE A 34 3.35 -14.15 -2.18
CA ILE A 34 3.79 -13.90 -0.81
C ILE A 34 3.55 -12.42 -0.45
N GLY A 35 3.94 -11.49 -1.34
CA GLY A 35 3.85 -10.07 -1.03
C GLY A 35 2.42 -9.52 -0.94
N LEU A 36 1.43 -10.11 -1.63
CA LEU A 36 0.03 -9.69 -1.51
C LEU A 36 -0.71 -10.34 -0.34
N ALA A 37 -0.26 -11.51 0.10
CA ALA A 37 -0.99 -12.30 1.08
C ALA A 37 -1.17 -11.55 2.40
N PHE A 38 -0.09 -11.08 3.01
CA PHE A 38 -0.14 -10.41 4.30
C PHE A 38 -1.03 -9.14 4.30
N PRO A 39 -0.89 -8.18 3.37
CA PRO A 39 -1.77 -7.03 3.28
C PRO A 39 -3.25 -7.38 3.11
N LEU A 40 -3.55 -8.38 2.28
CA LEU A 40 -4.93 -8.82 2.06
C LEU A 40 -5.50 -9.57 3.27
N GLY A 41 -4.66 -10.28 4.00
CA GLY A 41 -5.02 -10.89 5.28
C GLY A 41 -5.37 -9.85 6.33
N LEU A 42 -4.55 -8.79 6.48
CA LEU A 42 -4.83 -7.69 7.41
C LEU A 42 -6.13 -6.96 7.06
N PHE A 43 -6.41 -6.77 5.78
CA PHE A 43 -7.66 -6.15 5.35
C PHE A 43 -8.88 -6.98 5.75
N GLN A 44 -8.83 -8.30 5.62
CA GLN A 44 -9.89 -9.21 6.06
C GLN A 44 -10.00 -9.26 7.59
N LEU A 45 -8.88 -9.27 8.30
CA LEU A 45 -8.82 -9.19 9.75
C LEU A 45 -9.56 -7.96 10.28
N CYS A 46 -9.37 -6.80 9.63
CA CYS A 46 -10.05 -5.57 10.02
C CYS A 46 -11.58 -5.74 10.01
N PHE A 47 -12.14 -6.35 8.96
CA PHE A 47 -13.59 -6.61 8.90
C PHE A 47 -14.05 -7.67 9.90
N SER A 48 -13.22 -8.67 10.16
CA SER A 48 -13.51 -9.70 11.17
C SER A 48 -13.69 -9.06 12.56
N VAL A 49 -12.79 -8.16 12.94
CA VAL A 49 -12.87 -7.46 14.22
C VAL A 49 -14.07 -6.53 14.27
N ILE A 50 -14.33 -5.71 13.24
CA ILE A 50 -15.51 -4.84 13.18
C ILE A 50 -16.80 -5.67 13.31
N PHE A 51 -16.88 -6.79 12.61
CA PHE A 51 -18.05 -7.66 12.63
C PHE A 51 -18.27 -8.28 14.03
N LEU A 52 -17.22 -8.79 14.67
CA LEU A 52 -17.30 -9.33 16.02
C LEU A 52 -17.71 -8.26 17.04
N ASP A 53 -17.17 -7.05 16.91
CA ASP A 53 -17.54 -5.93 17.77
C ASP A 53 -19.02 -5.53 17.58
N MET A 54 -19.53 -5.55 16.33
CA MET A 54 -20.95 -5.32 16.04
C MET A 54 -21.87 -6.35 16.71
N LEU A 55 -21.46 -7.60 16.77
CA LEU A 55 -22.21 -8.67 17.43
C LEU A 55 -22.14 -8.59 18.97
N GLY A 56 -21.31 -7.73 19.52
CA GLY A 56 -21.05 -7.69 20.95
C GLY A 56 -20.35 -8.96 21.46
N ALA A 57 -19.74 -9.73 20.58
CA ALA A 57 -19.03 -10.96 20.89
C ALA A 57 -17.69 -10.63 21.57
N LEU A 58 -17.73 -10.31 22.85
CA LEU A 58 -16.58 -10.11 23.72
C LEU A 58 -16.40 -11.31 24.63
N PRO A 59 -15.19 -11.68 24.97
CA PRO A 59 -13.87 -11.20 24.53
C PRO A 59 -13.53 -11.67 23.11
N TRP A 60 -12.64 -10.96 22.40
CA TRP A 60 -12.20 -11.34 21.04
C TRP A 60 -11.58 -12.75 20.99
N ASN A 61 -11.00 -13.20 22.08
CA ASN A 61 -10.48 -14.58 22.24
C ASN A 61 -11.57 -15.52 22.83
N PRO A 62 -11.88 -16.69 22.25
CA PRO A 62 -11.23 -17.29 21.06
C PRO A 62 -11.89 -16.95 19.71
N TRP A 63 -12.95 -16.11 19.72
CA TRP A 63 -13.82 -15.92 18.57
C TRP A 63 -13.09 -15.37 17.34
N LEU A 64 -12.07 -14.52 17.55
CA LEU A 64 -11.31 -13.96 16.44
C LEU A 64 -10.54 -15.06 15.69
N TRP A 65 -9.83 -15.94 16.40
CA TRP A 65 -9.14 -17.08 15.75
C TRP A 65 -10.10 -18.06 15.07
N ILE A 66 -11.24 -18.33 15.70
CA ILE A 66 -12.27 -19.18 15.09
C ILE A 66 -12.72 -18.54 13.76
N MET A 67 -12.96 -17.24 13.74
CA MET A 67 -13.39 -16.54 12.55
C MET A 67 -12.34 -16.55 11.45
N GLU A 68 -11.07 -16.33 11.78
CA GLU A 68 -9.96 -16.40 10.83
C GLU A 68 -9.82 -17.80 10.24
N VAL A 69 -9.90 -18.84 11.06
CA VAL A 69 -9.87 -20.25 10.60
C VAL A 69 -11.07 -20.55 9.70
N LEU A 70 -12.28 -20.05 10.05
CA LEU A 70 -13.46 -20.19 9.21
C LEU A 70 -13.29 -19.47 7.86
N LEU A 71 -12.73 -18.25 7.84
CA LEU A 71 -12.43 -17.55 6.60
C LEU A 71 -11.39 -18.30 5.76
N CYS A 72 -10.35 -18.84 6.37
CA CYS A 72 -9.39 -19.72 5.68
C CYS A 72 -10.10 -20.93 5.06
N ALA A 73 -10.99 -21.58 5.80
CA ALA A 73 -11.76 -22.73 5.29
C ALA A 73 -12.67 -22.32 4.14
N VAL A 74 -13.40 -21.21 4.26
CA VAL A 74 -14.31 -20.71 3.21
C VAL A 74 -13.52 -20.40 1.93
N TRP A 75 -12.44 -19.65 2.01
CA TRP A 75 -11.62 -19.30 0.85
C TRP A 75 -10.91 -20.52 0.26
N GLY A 76 -10.42 -21.42 1.10
CA GLY A 76 -9.81 -22.67 0.67
C GLY A 76 -10.80 -23.55 -0.11
N ILE A 77 -11.99 -23.79 0.45
CA ILE A 77 -13.05 -24.58 -0.20
C ILE A 77 -13.54 -23.91 -1.48
N ALA A 78 -13.81 -22.60 -1.44
CA ALA A 78 -14.28 -21.86 -2.60
C ALA A 78 -13.23 -21.84 -3.72
N GLY A 79 -11.97 -21.62 -3.39
CA GLY A 79 -10.86 -21.66 -4.32
C GLY A 79 -10.66 -23.07 -4.91
N PHE A 80 -10.70 -24.09 -4.08
CA PHE A 80 -10.62 -25.49 -4.52
C PHE A 80 -11.74 -25.86 -5.47
N LYS A 81 -13.00 -25.52 -5.14
CA LYS A 81 -14.14 -25.74 -6.04
C LYS A 81 -13.98 -25.02 -7.37
N LYS A 82 -13.54 -23.77 -7.35
CA LYS A 82 -13.33 -22.96 -8.55
C LYS A 82 -12.24 -23.52 -9.46
N HIS A 83 -11.16 -24.03 -8.88
CA HIS A 83 -9.98 -24.49 -9.64
C HIS A 83 -9.83 -26.02 -9.73
N ARG A 84 -10.86 -26.77 -9.35
CA ARG A 84 -10.81 -28.24 -9.29
C ARG A 84 -10.32 -28.88 -10.60
N ASN A 85 -10.75 -28.35 -11.75
CA ASN A 85 -10.39 -28.86 -13.07
C ASN A 85 -8.97 -28.47 -13.53
N GLU A 86 -8.37 -27.48 -12.85
CA GLU A 86 -7.04 -26.95 -13.18
C GLU A 86 -5.97 -27.45 -12.20
N LEU A 87 -6.35 -28.00 -11.06
CA LEU A 87 -5.43 -28.39 -9.98
C LEU A 87 -4.34 -29.37 -10.43
N SER A 88 -4.66 -30.27 -11.35
CA SER A 88 -3.67 -31.17 -11.95
C SER A 88 -2.62 -30.44 -12.81
N LYS A 89 -2.96 -29.23 -13.32
CA LYS A 89 -2.07 -28.38 -14.16
C LYS A 89 -1.44 -27.24 -13.38
N THR A 90 -2.03 -26.85 -12.24
CA THR A 90 -1.71 -25.60 -11.54
C THR A 90 -0.62 -25.76 -10.47
N PHE A 91 -0.39 -26.95 -9.96
CA PHE A 91 0.71 -27.24 -9.01
C PHE A 91 2.09 -27.39 -9.68
N SER A 92 2.22 -27.16 -10.99
CA SER A 92 3.53 -26.84 -11.53
C SER A 92 3.92 -25.45 -11.01
N PHE A 93 4.48 -25.38 -9.82
CA PHE A 93 5.29 -24.23 -9.39
C PHE A 93 6.35 -24.07 -10.49
N GLN A 94 6.14 -23.14 -11.41
CA GLN A 94 7.22 -22.64 -12.26
C GLN A 94 8.13 -21.80 -11.35
N ILE A 95 8.83 -22.48 -10.46
CA ILE A 95 10.00 -21.98 -9.76
C ILE A 95 11.04 -21.84 -10.87
N PHE A 96 10.98 -20.78 -11.64
CA PHE A 96 11.83 -20.45 -12.78
C PHE A 96 11.90 -21.55 -13.89
N PRO A 97 11.69 -21.21 -15.16
CA PRO A 97 12.09 -22.10 -16.22
C PRO A 97 13.59 -22.38 -16.05
N LEU A 98 14.01 -23.64 -16.13
CA LEU A 98 15.41 -24.07 -16.18
C LEU A 98 16.09 -23.57 -17.47
N LYS A 99 16.01 -22.25 -17.69
CA LYS A 99 16.87 -21.57 -18.65
C LYS A 99 18.25 -21.47 -18.03
N PRO A 100 19.32 -21.53 -18.81
CA PRO A 100 20.68 -21.38 -18.28
C PRO A 100 20.71 -20.16 -17.36
N ILE A 101 21.26 -20.36 -16.15
CA ILE A 101 21.27 -19.32 -15.14
C ILE A 101 22.24 -18.23 -15.63
N THR A 102 21.72 -17.23 -16.30
CA THR A 102 22.51 -16.04 -16.60
C THR A 102 22.71 -15.27 -15.32
N ILE A 103 23.92 -15.28 -14.80
CA ILE A 103 24.31 -14.48 -13.64
C ILE A 103 24.69 -13.10 -14.14
N ASN A 104 23.99 -12.09 -13.61
CA ASN A 104 24.35 -10.70 -13.80
C ASN A 104 24.99 -10.19 -12.51
N ALA A 105 26.28 -9.82 -12.58
CA ALA A 105 27.01 -9.33 -11.42
C ALA A 105 26.34 -8.11 -10.76
N LEU A 106 25.80 -7.18 -11.56
CA LEU A 106 25.07 -6.02 -11.04
C LEU A 106 23.82 -6.45 -10.26
N PHE A 107 23.05 -7.44 -10.78
CA PHE A 107 21.90 -7.97 -10.07
C PHE A 107 22.31 -8.54 -8.71
N LEU A 108 23.38 -9.32 -8.63
CA LEU A 108 23.85 -9.91 -7.38
C LEU A 108 24.30 -8.85 -6.38
N VAL A 109 25.07 -7.87 -6.82
CA VAL A 109 25.51 -6.76 -5.95
C VAL A 109 24.32 -6.00 -5.39
N VAL A 110 23.38 -5.61 -6.24
CA VAL A 110 22.17 -4.88 -5.79
C VAL A 110 21.32 -5.74 -4.89
N LEU A 111 21.17 -7.04 -5.20
CA LEU A 111 20.42 -7.97 -4.33
C LEU A 111 21.04 -8.05 -2.93
N VAL A 112 22.36 -8.11 -2.81
CA VAL A 112 23.04 -8.12 -1.51
C VAL A 112 22.74 -6.83 -0.74
N PHE A 113 22.77 -5.66 -1.38
CA PHE A 113 22.41 -4.40 -0.73
C PHE A 113 20.93 -4.37 -0.32
N VAL A 114 20.02 -4.83 -1.17
CA VAL A 114 18.57 -4.91 -0.85
C VAL A 114 18.36 -5.83 0.36
N LEU A 115 18.99 -7.00 0.39
CA LEU A 115 18.88 -7.92 1.50
C LEU A 115 19.49 -7.34 2.79
N TYR A 116 20.64 -6.67 2.68
CA TYR A 116 21.30 -6.03 3.83
C TYR A 116 20.43 -4.90 4.41
N ILE A 117 19.94 -3.97 3.57
CA ILE A 117 19.08 -2.87 4.01
C ILE A 117 17.77 -3.43 4.58
N GLY A 118 17.17 -4.40 3.91
CA GLY A 118 15.94 -5.07 4.38
C GLY A 118 16.12 -5.73 5.73
N TRP A 119 17.23 -6.45 5.92
CA TRP A 119 17.57 -7.07 7.20
C TRP A 119 17.78 -6.04 8.31
N MET A 120 18.57 -5.00 8.05
CA MET A 120 18.83 -3.93 9.02
C MET A 120 17.56 -3.19 9.40
N ASN A 121 16.70 -2.90 8.42
CA ASN A 121 15.41 -2.27 8.67
C ASN A 121 14.51 -3.18 9.51
N PHE A 122 14.38 -4.45 9.14
CA PHE A 122 13.58 -5.43 9.86
C PHE A 122 14.07 -5.60 11.30
N TYR A 123 15.38 -5.74 11.49
CA TYR A 123 16.01 -5.84 12.80
C TYR A 123 15.75 -4.61 13.66
N ASN A 124 16.01 -3.40 13.12
CA ASN A 124 15.78 -2.16 13.83
C ASN A 124 14.30 -1.97 14.19
N THR A 125 13.40 -2.32 13.28
CA THR A 125 11.97 -2.20 13.52
C THR A 125 11.50 -3.08 14.67
N LEU A 126 12.02 -4.30 14.80
CA LEU A 126 11.62 -5.23 15.85
C LEU A 126 12.38 -5.03 17.17
N TYR A 127 13.64 -4.56 17.11
CA TYR A 127 14.50 -4.43 18.27
C TYR A 127 14.17 -3.17 19.09
N TYR A 128 14.00 -2.02 18.42
CA TYR A 128 13.72 -0.77 19.12
C TYR A 128 12.23 -0.64 19.44
N PRO A 129 11.87 -0.14 20.65
CA PRO A 129 10.49 0.14 20.98
C PRO A 129 9.92 1.25 20.07
N THR A 130 8.62 1.46 20.15
CA THR A 130 7.98 2.62 19.50
C THR A 130 8.53 3.90 20.14
N TYR A 131 9.07 4.79 19.34
CA TYR A 131 9.68 6.05 19.78
C TYR A 131 9.14 7.27 19.02
N ASP A 132 8.42 7.05 17.95
CA ASP A 132 7.79 8.11 17.17
C ASP A 132 6.62 8.71 17.98
N PRO A 133 6.52 10.06 18.06
CA PRO A 133 5.50 10.72 18.88
C PRO A 133 4.08 10.29 18.53
N ASP A 134 3.70 10.30 17.24
CA ASP A 134 2.35 9.91 16.82
C ASP A 134 2.05 8.42 17.08
N GLY A 135 3.06 7.55 16.98
CA GLY A 135 2.94 6.14 17.34
C GLY A 135 2.62 5.99 18.82
N ILE A 136 3.43 6.61 19.70
CA ILE A 136 3.25 6.54 21.16
C ILE A 136 1.91 7.15 21.58
N TRP A 137 1.53 8.29 21.01
CA TRP A 137 0.39 9.05 21.49
C TRP A 137 -0.93 8.68 20.80
N ALA A 138 -0.91 8.23 19.56
CA ALA A 138 -2.10 8.15 18.75
C ALA A 138 -2.39 6.76 18.17
N PHE A 139 -1.39 6.02 17.68
CA PHE A 139 -1.66 4.81 16.91
C PHE A 139 -1.35 3.53 17.67
N ASP A 140 -0.14 3.42 18.21
CA ASP A 140 0.32 2.23 18.90
C ASP A 140 -0.40 2.03 20.24
N VAL A 141 -0.51 3.09 21.03
CA VAL A 141 -1.23 3.07 22.32
C VAL A 141 -2.70 2.72 22.15
N VAL A 142 -3.36 3.22 21.10
CA VAL A 142 -4.77 2.90 20.84
C VAL A 142 -4.93 1.43 20.48
N GLY A 143 -4.05 0.89 19.64
CA GLY A 143 -4.03 -0.56 19.36
C GLY A 143 -3.81 -1.39 20.65
N TYR A 144 -2.89 -0.96 21.52
CA TYR A 144 -2.66 -1.61 22.80
C TYR A 144 -3.92 -1.60 23.69
N ILE A 145 -4.59 -0.46 23.85
CA ILE A 145 -5.79 -0.33 24.67
C ILE A 145 -6.94 -1.15 24.09
N MET A 146 -7.17 -1.08 22.77
CA MET A 146 -8.13 -1.94 22.08
C MET A 146 -7.90 -3.42 22.40
N SER A 147 -6.64 -3.86 22.46
CA SER A 147 -6.29 -5.25 22.77
C SER A 147 -6.60 -5.64 24.20
N LYS A 148 -6.63 -4.68 25.14
CA LYS A 148 -6.94 -4.90 26.57
C LYS A 148 -8.44 -4.84 26.85
N GLU A 149 -9.11 -3.89 26.20
CA GLU A 149 -10.53 -3.65 26.42
C GLU A 149 -11.43 -4.51 25.50
N HIS A 150 -10.83 -5.15 24.49
CA HIS A 150 -11.51 -6.01 23.54
C HIS A 150 -12.69 -5.36 22.82
N THR A 151 -12.62 -4.05 22.58
CA THR A 151 -13.67 -3.28 21.93
C THR A 151 -13.07 -2.18 21.05
N LEU A 152 -13.88 -1.73 20.09
CA LEU A 152 -13.62 -0.52 19.30
C LEU A 152 -14.38 0.69 19.86
N ARG A 153 -15.23 0.49 20.91
CA ARG A 153 -16.18 1.48 21.42
C ARG A 153 -15.69 2.03 22.74
N HIS A 154 -15.88 3.33 22.94
CA HIS A 154 -15.73 3.98 24.23
C HIS A 154 -14.45 3.63 24.97
N LEU A 155 -13.32 3.53 24.25
CA LEU A 155 -12.02 3.23 24.84
C LEU A 155 -11.70 4.19 25.98
N SER A 156 -11.20 3.66 27.09
CA SER A 156 -10.94 4.42 28.33
C SER A 156 -10.02 5.62 28.11
N ILE A 157 -9.05 5.50 27.20
CA ILE A 157 -8.12 6.59 26.85
C ILE A 157 -8.84 7.87 26.39
N PHE A 158 -10.05 7.75 25.81
CA PHE A 158 -10.83 8.88 25.33
C PHE A 158 -11.89 9.36 26.33
N GLN A 159 -12.06 8.65 27.43
CA GLN A 159 -13.08 8.98 28.47
C GLN A 159 -12.46 9.64 29.68
N ALA A 160 -11.15 9.57 29.87
CA ALA A 160 -10.50 10.14 31.06
C ALA A 160 -10.49 11.69 31.01
N PRO A 161 -11.09 12.38 31.99
CA PRO A 161 -11.21 13.85 32.01
C PRO A 161 -9.84 14.57 31.96
N GLU A 162 -8.80 13.91 32.43
CA GLU A 162 -7.44 14.45 32.53
C GLU A 162 -6.59 14.12 31.29
N ASN A 163 -7.16 13.41 30.32
CA ASN A 163 -6.44 13.04 29.11
C ASN A 163 -6.27 14.28 28.20
N PRO A 164 -5.03 14.70 27.89
CA PRO A 164 -4.80 15.81 26.97
C PRO A 164 -5.38 15.56 25.56
N PHE A 165 -5.76 14.32 25.25
CA PHE A 165 -6.45 13.94 24.01
C PHE A 165 -7.97 14.13 24.05
N ILE A 166 -8.57 14.45 25.21
CA ILE A 166 -10.01 14.78 25.28
C ILE A 166 -10.36 15.98 24.42
N HIS A 167 -9.43 16.94 24.28
CA HIS A 167 -9.60 18.05 23.35
C HIS A 167 -9.57 17.62 21.88
N ASN A 168 -9.23 16.34 21.63
CA ASN A 168 -9.20 15.73 20.31
C ASN A 168 -9.84 14.32 20.36
N PRO A 169 -11.10 14.18 20.78
CA PRO A 169 -11.73 12.86 20.96
C PRO A 169 -11.82 12.03 19.69
N GLY A 170 -11.77 12.67 18.52
CA GLY A 170 -11.77 12.00 17.23
C GLY A 170 -10.37 11.58 16.72
N SER A 171 -9.26 11.95 17.41
CA SER A 171 -7.93 11.84 16.80
C SER A 171 -7.54 10.44 16.37
N CYS A 172 -8.06 9.42 17.03
CA CYS A 172 -7.67 8.05 16.74
C CYS A 172 -8.84 7.15 16.35
N ILE A 173 -10.02 7.33 16.97
CA ILE A 173 -11.23 6.61 16.58
C ILE A 173 -11.89 7.25 15.35
N GLY A 174 -11.68 8.54 15.10
CA GLY A 174 -12.09 9.23 13.88
C GLY A 174 -11.34 8.77 12.64
N TYR A 175 -10.14 8.20 12.79
CA TYR A 175 -9.41 7.56 11.68
C TYR A 175 -10.06 6.23 11.31
N THR A 176 -9.85 5.84 10.06
CA THR A 176 -10.23 4.52 9.58
C THR A 176 -9.37 3.45 10.28
N PRO A 177 -9.95 2.29 10.66
CA PRO A 177 -9.44 1.49 11.77
C PRO A 177 -8.38 0.45 11.42
N LEU A 178 -7.99 0.31 10.14
CA LEU A 178 -7.17 -0.82 9.69
C LEU A 178 -5.84 -0.91 10.45
N LEU A 179 -5.17 0.23 10.69
CA LEU A 179 -3.89 0.25 11.40
C LEU A 179 -4.06 -0.14 12.87
N GLN A 180 -4.98 0.51 13.58
CA GLN A 180 -5.20 0.30 15.00
C GLN A 180 -5.65 -1.13 15.29
N ILE A 181 -6.54 -1.68 14.46
CA ILE A 181 -6.96 -3.09 14.56
C ILE A 181 -5.79 -4.03 14.31
N SER A 182 -4.94 -3.75 13.32
CA SER A 182 -3.74 -4.56 13.05
C SER A 182 -2.78 -4.57 14.24
N TYR A 183 -2.63 -3.43 14.92
CA TYR A 183 -1.81 -3.33 16.12
C TYR A 183 -2.46 -4.02 17.31
N ALA A 184 -3.76 -3.83 17.52
CA ALA A 184 -4.51 -4.50 18.57
C ALA A 184 -4.40 -6.03 18.45
N TYR A 185 -4.42 -6.56 17.24
CA TYR A 185 -4.30 -7.98 16.98
C TYR A 185 -2.99 -8.60 17.48
N VAL A 186 -1.87 -7.96 17.18
CA VAL A 186 -0.57 -8.50 17.64
C VAL A 186 -0.37 -8.32 19.14
N TYR A 187 -0.86 -7.22 19.73
CA TYR A 187 -0.86 -7.03 21.19
C TYR A 187 -1.74 -8.06 21.89
N TRP A 188 -2.91 -8.33 21.35
CA TRP A 188 -3.80 -9.36 21.85
C TRP A 188 -3.17 -10.76 21.77
N ALA A 189 -2.39 -11.04 20.72
CA ALA A 189 -1.61 -12.27 20.60
C ALA A 189 -0.41 -12.34 21.56
N GLY A 190 -0.14 -11.27 22.33
CA GLY A 190 0.92 -11.19 23.34
C GLY A 190 2.22 -10.54 22.86
N ALA A 191 2.19 -9.78 21.78
CA ALA A 191 3.36 -9.04 21.33
C ALA A 191 3.72 -7.91 22.33
N GLN A 192 5.01 -7.60 22.42
CA GLN A 192 5.51 -6.45 23.17
C GLN A 192 5.54 -5.16 22.34
N THR A 193 5.41 -5.26 21.01
CA THR A 193 5.39 -4.16 20.07
C THR A 193 4.50 -4.47 18.87
N SER A 194 3.83 -3.47 18.34
CA SER A 194 3.04 -3.58 17.11
C SER A 194 3.88 -3.59 15.83
N LYS A 195 5.15 -3.21 15.91
CA LYS A 195 6.03 -2.89 14.77
C LYS A 195 6.29 -4.06 13.83
N SER A 196 6.00 -5.31 14.25
CA SER A 196 6.00 -6.48 13.36
C SER A 196 5.06 -6.31 12.16
N ILE A 197 3.92 -5.63 12.33
CA ILE A 197 2.99 -5.32 11.25
C ILE A 197 3.66 -4.45 10.18
N VAL A 198 4.31 -3.37 10.62
CA VAL A 198 4.98 -2.42 9.71
C VAL A 198 6.13 -3.09 8.96
N ALA A 199 6.95 -3.87 9.69
CA ALA A 199 8.07 -4.61 9.11
C ALA A 199 7.61 -5.59 8.02
N LEU A 200 6.57 -6.38 8.28
CA LEU A 200 6.04 -7.36 7.33
C LEU A 200 5.36 -6.67 6.13
N LEU A 201 4.63 -5.59 6.35
CA LEU A 201 4.05 -4.79 5.26
C LEU A 201 5.12 -4.20 4.35
N PHE A 202 6.22 -3.72 4.91
CA PHE A 202 7.33 -3.18 4.12
C PHE A 202 7.98 -4.27 3.25
N VAL A 203 8.24 -5.45 3.82
CA VAL A 203 8.74 -6.61 3.06
C VAL A 203 7.73 -7.02 1.97
N SER A 204 6.45 -7.10 2.30
CA SER A 204 5.36 -7.41 1.36
C SER A 204 5.35 -6.45 0.17
N MET A 205 5.50 -5.15 0.42
CA MET A 205 5.58 -4.14 -0.63
C MET A 205 6.77 -4.40 -1.57
N MET A 206 7.95 -4.67 -1.02
CA MET A 206 9.15 -4.92 -1.83
C MET A 206 8.99 -6.16 -2.71
N LEU A 207 8.41 -7.22 -2.18
CA LEU A 207 8.12 -8.44 -2.93
C LEU A 207 7.14 -8.17 -4.09
N VAL A 208 6.05 -7.44 -3.82
CA VAL A 208 5.07 -7.08 -4.87
C VAL A 208 5.70 -6.17 -5.92
N VAL A 209 6.43 -5.12 -5.51
CA VAL A 209 7.10 -4.21 -6.44
C VAL A 209 8.06 -4.98 -7.33
N TYR A 210 8.89 -5.86 -6.75
CA TYR A 210 9.78 -6.72 -7.55
C TYR A 210 8.98 -7.63 -8.48
N GLY A 211 8.04 -8.40 -7.95
CA GLY A 211 7.28 -9.40 -8.70
C GLY A 211 6.48 -8.80 -9.85
N ALA A 212 5.73 -7.74 -9.58
CA ALA A 212 4.89 -7.10 -10.58
C ALA A 212 5.71 -6.36 -11.65
N SER A 213 6.82 -5.71 -11.29
CA SER A 213 7.70 -5.03 -12.25
C SER A 213 8.38 -6.01 -13.22
N ARG A 214 8.62 -7.27 -12.80
CA ARG A 214 9.12 -8.35 -13.66
C ARG A 214 8.23 -8.65 -14.88
N ARG A 215 6.99 -8.20 -14.88
CA ARG A 215 6.09 -8.34 -16.03
C ARG A 215 6.46 -7.43 -17.20
N SER A 216 7.11 -6.30 -16.92
CA SER A 216 7.45 -5.26 -17.91
C SER A 216 8.94 -4.97 -18.04
N MET A 217 9.73 -5.40 -17.06
CA MET A 217 11.16 -5.11 -16.96
C MET A 217 12.00 -6.37 -16.71
N GLY A 218 13.30 -6.30 -17.02
CA GLY A 218 14.29 -7.33 -16.67
C GLY A 218 14.47 -7.47 -15.15
N LYS A 219 15.12 -8.57 -14.71
CA LYS A 219 15.38 -8.85 -13.30
C LYS A 219 16.24 -7.76 -12.63
N THR A 220 17.24 -7.27 -13.35
CA THR A 220 18.16 -6.24 -12.87
C THR A 220 17.45 -4.90 -12.69
N ALA A 221 16.62 -4.50 -13.66
CA ALA A 221 15.82 -3.28 -13.55
C ALA A 221 14.83 -3.35 -12.39
N SER A 222 14.20 -4.51 -12.18
CA SER A 222 13.23 -4.71 -11.09
C SER A 222 13.90 -4.65 -9.72
N ILE A 223 15.07 -5.24 -9.52
CA ILE A 223 15.79 -5.16 -8.23
C ILE A 223 16.35 -3.76 -7.98
N LEU A 224 16.78 -3.04 -9.02
CA LEU A 224 17.20 -1.65 -8.93
C LEU A 224 16.04 -0.73 -8.53
N LEU A 225 14.84 -0.98 -9.03
CA LEU A 225 13.63 -0.26 -8.58
C LEU A 225 13.38 -0.47 -7.08
N VAL A 226 13.44 -1.72 -6.62
CA VAL A 226 13.31 -2.04 -5.18
C VAL A 226 14.39 -1.31 -4.38
N PHE A 227 15.64 -1.36 -4.84
CA PHE A 227 16.75 -0.67 -4.19
C PHE A 227 16.53 0.85 -4.13
N ALA A 228 16.09 1.48 -5.22
CA ALA A 228 15.80 2.91 -5.27
C ALA A 228 14.72 3.34 -4.26
N ILE A 229 13.66 2.53 -4.13
CA ILE A 229 12.61 2.77 -3.11
C ILE A 229 13.21 2.63 -1.70
N MET A 230 13.87 1.51 -1.41
CA MET A 230 14.41 1.24 -0.07
C MET A 230 15.50 2.22 0.35
N SER A 231 16.33 2.69 -0.58
CA SER A 231 17.42 3.62 -0.31
C SER A 231 16.97 5.08 -0.17
N THR A 232 15.69 5.38 -0.39
CA THR A 232 15.15 6.73 -0.15
C THR A 232 15.12 7.00 1.36
N PRO A 233 15.87 8.01 1.89
CA PRO A 233 16.15 8.12 3.33
C PRO A 233 14.88 8.15 4.19
N LYS A 234 13.87 8.93 3.81
CA LYS A 234 12.63 9.03 4.60
C LYS A 234 11.72 7.79 4.49
N ILE A 235 11.79 7.03 3.40
CA ILE A 235 11.11 5.72 3.35
C ILE A 235 11.76 4.77 4.33
N LEU A 236 13.08 4.71 4.36
CA LEU A 236 13.81 3.84 5.27
C LEU A 236 13.58 4.21 6.73
N GLU A 237 13.57 5.50 7.07
CA GLU A 237 13.28 6.01 8.41
C GLU A 237 11.87 5.62 8.84
N TYR A 238 10.86 6.02 8.07
CA TYR A 238 9.46 5.80 8.44
C TYR A 238 9.04 4.33 8.37
N SER A 239 9.72 3.49 7.58
CA SER A 239 9.40 2.05 7.53
C SER A 239 9.67 1.32 8.84
N SER A 240 10.32 1.97 9.82
CA SER A 240 10.51 1.46 11.18
C SER A 240 9.59 2.11 12.22
N TRP A 241 8.70 3.04 11.82
CA TRP A 241 7.81 3.78 12.70
C TRP A 241 6.40 3.20 12.70
N SER A 242 5.68 3.35 13.82
CA SER A 242 4.31 2.85 13.99
C SER A 242 3.25 3.83 13.43
N LEU A 243 3.51 4.39 12.25
CA LEU A 243 2.65 5.41 11.62
C LEU A 243 1.73 4.86 10.53
N THR A 244 0.61 5.54 10.34
CA THR A 244 -0.32 5.29 9.22
C THR A 244 0.33 5.48 7.85
N ASN A 245 1.34 6.36 7.74
CA ASN A 245 1.98 6.73 6.48
C ASN A 245 2.60 5.54 5.75
N VAL A 246 3.24 4.61 6.48
CA VAL A 246 3.87 3.42 5.86
C VAL A 246 2.81 2.46 5.35
N MET A 247 1.80 2.17 6.16
CA MET A 247 0.71 1.29 5.73
C MET A 247 -0.04 1.88 4.53
N LEU A 248 -0.32 3.18 4.54
CA LEU A 248 -0.95 3.90 3.43
C LEU A 248 -0.09 3.84 2.15
N LEU A 249 1.21 4.06 2.27
CA LEU A 249 2.18 3.97 1.18
C LEU A 249 2.20 2.57 0.57
N VAL A 250 2.24 1.53 1.40
CA VAL A 250 2.25 0.13 0.97
C VAL A 250 1.02 -0.22 0.15
N PHE A 251 -0.17 0.03 0.69
CA PHE A 251 -1.41 -0.26 -0.02
C PHE A 251 -1.57 0.56 -1.29
N SER A 252 -1.18 1.84 -1.27
CA SER A 252 -1.35 2.72 -2.43
C SER A 252 -0.43 2.35 -3.58
N ILE A 253 0.87 2.08 -3.34
CA ILE A 253 1.76 1.68 -4.45
C ILE A 253 1.35 0.35 -5.06
N MET A 254 0.99 -0.63 -4.24
CA MET A 254 0.49 -1.90 -4.75
C MET A 254 -0.78 -1.71 -5.58
N ALA A 255 -1.74 -0.91 -5.09
CA ALA A 255 -2.98 -0.61 -5.79
C ALA A 255 -2.74 0.07 -7.15
N VAL A 256 -1.83 1.05 -7.18
CA VAL A 256 -1.43 1.75 -8.42
C VAL A 256 -0.80 0.79 -9.43
N ILE A 257 0.11 -0.07 -8.99
CA ILE A 257 0.73 -1.06 -9.87
C ILE A 257 -0.33 -1.94 -10.53
N TYR A 258 -1.26 -2.51 -9.75
CA TYR A 258 -2.32 -3.36 -10.31
C TYR A 258 -3.35 -2.58 -11.12
N ALA A 259 -3.63 -1.32 -10.79
CA ALA A 259 -4.45 -0.44 -11.64
C ALA A 259 -3.79 -0.18 -13.00
N LEU A 260 -2.49 0.09 -13.02
CA LEU A 260 -1.73 0.27 -14.26
C LEU A 260 -1.66 -1.04 -15.08
N LEU A 261 -1.48 -2.18 -14.43
CA LEU A 261 -1.57 -3.48 -15.11
C LEU A 261 -2.96 -3.69 -15.71
N TRP A 262 -4.05 -3.36 -14.98
CA TRP A 262 -5.41 -3.42 -15.51
C TRP A 262 -5.63 -2.48 -16.70
N ILE A 263 -5.17 -1.23 -16.61
CA ILE A 263 -5.29 -0.22 -17.68
C ILE A 263 -4.56 -0.67 -18.95
N ASN A 264 -3.40 -1.31 -18.79
CA ASN A 264 -2.52 -1.71 -19.87
C ASN A 264 -2.83 -3.09 -20.44
N SER A 265 -3.67 -3.88 -19.76
CA SER A 265 -4.12 -5.19 -20.24
C SER A 265 -4.97 -5.06 -21.51
N GLY A 266 -4.76 -5.96 -22.46
CA GLY A 266 -5.60 -6.08 -23.65
C GLY A 266 -7.05 -6.43 -23.32
N VAL A 267 -7.94 -6.30 -24.29
CA VAL A 267 -9.37 -6.62 -24.11
C VAL A 267 -9.56 -8.11 -23.75
N ASP A 268 -8.74 -8.97 -24.34
CA ASP A 268 -8.81 -10.43 -24.23
C ASP A 268 -7.85 -10.99 -23.17
N ASP A 269 -7.21 -10.11 -22.37
CA ASP A 269 -6.29 -10.53 -21.32
C ASP A 269 -7.05 -11.14 -20.15
N GLU A 270 -6.87 -12.43 -19.91
CA GLU A 270 -7.53 -13.17 -18.85
C GLU A 270 -7.14 -12.67 -17.44
N ASP A 271 -5.96 -12.08 -17.29
CA ASP A 271 -5.50 -11.51 -16.03
C ASP A 271 -6.17 -10.14 -15.71
N LYS A 272 -6.83 -9.51 -16.70
CA LYS A 272 -7.47 -8.20 -16.56
C LYS A 272 -8.47 -8.12 -15.41
N SER A 273 -9.31 -9.15 -15.26
CA SER A 273 -10.29 -9.24 -14.18
C SER A 273 -9.63 -9.33 -12.81
N PHE A 274 -8.54 -10.08 -12.71
CA PHE A 274 -7.76 -10.21 -11.49
C PHE A 274 -7.12 -8.87 -11.09
N PHE A 275 -6.43 -8.19 -12.00
CA PHE A 275 -5.80 -6.90 -11.73
C PHE A 275 -6.81 -5.85 -11.27
N LYS A 276 -7.98 -5.81 -11.89
CA LYS A 276 -9.10 -4.96 -11.46
C LYS A 276 -9.52 -5.24 -10.03
N LYS A 277 -9.73 -6.51 -9.66
CA LYS A 277 -10.16 -6.92 -8.31
C LYS A 277 -9.10 -6.56 -7.26
N ILE A 278 -7.83 -6.87 -7.54
CA ILE A 278 -6.73 -6.57 -6.61
C ILE A 278 -6.55 -5.07 -6.43
N SER A 279 -6.55 -4.27 -7.50
CA SER A 279 -6.45 -2.82 -7.37
C SER A 279 -7.62 -2.24 -6.57
N CYS A 280 -8.84 -2.75 -6.78
CA CYS A 280 -10.03 -2.35 -6.02
C CYS A 280 -9.85 -2.60 -4.51
N ILE A 281 -9.45 -3.81 -4.12
CA ILE A 281 -9.30 -4.20 -2.72
C ILE A 281 -8.16 -3.42 -2.06
N LEU A 282 -7.03 -3.24 -2.74
CA LEU A 282 -5.90 -2.50 -2.20
C LEU A 282 -6.19 -0.99 -2.04
N PHE A 283 -6.94 -0.38 -2.96
CA PHE A 283 -7.41 1.00 -2.79
C PHE A 283 -8.43 1.12 -1.66
N ALA A 284 -9.36 0.17 -1.55
CA ALA A 284 -10.27 0.11 -0.41
C ALA A 284 -9.52 0.01 0.91
N ALA A 285 -8.48 -0.83 0.96
CA ALA A 285 -7.61 -0.95 2.13
C ALA A 285 -6.85 0.36 2.41
N SER A 286 -6.35 1.07 1.40
CA SER A 286 -5.68 2.36 1.60
C SER A 286 -6.60 3.40 2.26
N ILE A 287 -7.88 3.43 1.88
CA ILE A 287 -8.90 4.28 2.49
C ILE A 287 -9.17 3.86 3.94
N MET A 288 -9.16 2.55 4.20
CA MET A 288 -9.35 2.02 5.57
C MET A 288 -8.12 2.20 6.47
N VAL A 289 -6.97 2.60 5.93
CA VAL A 289 -5.82 3.07 6.72
C VAL A 289 -6.01 4.52 7.12
N ARG A 290 -6.45 5.37 6.18
CA ARG A 290 -6.59 6.80 6.38
C ARG A 290 -7.45 7.44 5.28
N ILE A 291 -8.22 8.49 5.64
CA ILE A 291 -9.13 9.14 4.70
C ILE A 291 -8.40 9.75 3.49
N GLU A 292 -7.18 10.22 3.66
CA GLU A 292 -6.36 10.74 2.56
C GLU A 292 -6.02 9.66 1.52
N GLY A 293 -6.21 8.38 1.86
CA GLY A 293 -6.17 7.26 0.92
C GLY A 293 -7.19 7.36 -0.23
N PHE A 294 -8.16 8.30 -0.16
CA PHE A 294 -9.08 8.59 -1.27
C PHE A 294 -8.42 9.30 -2.45
N VAL A 295 -7.34 10.02 -2.24
CA VAL A 295 -6.75 10.90 -3.26
C VAL A 295 -6.30 10.11 -4.50
N VAL A 296 -5.55 9.03 -4.28
CA VAL A 296 -5.01 8.23 -5.38
C VAL A 296 -6.10 7.49 -6.17
N PRO A 297 -7.06 6.77 -5.53
CA PRO A 297 -8.14 6.13 -6.26
C PRO A 297 -9.09 7.12 -6.94
N ALA A 298 -9.28 8.34 -6.42
CA ALA A 298 -10.07 9.37 -7.09
C ALA A 298 -9.46 9.75 -8.44
N ILE A 299 -8.18 10.06 -8.48
CA ILE A 299 -7.47 10.37 -9.74
C ILE A 299 -7.43 9.14 -10.67
N THR A 300 -7.19 7.95 -10.11
CA THR A 300 -7.24 6.70 -10.91
C THR A 300 -8.63 6.51 -11.52
N GLY A 301 -9.70 6.76 -10.78
CA GLY A 301 -11.07 6.70 -11.25
C GLY A 301 -11.35 7.69 -12.40
N LEU A 302 -10.86 8.93 -12.29
CA LEU A 302 -10.97 9.93 -13.36
C LEU A 302 -10.26 9.47 -14.64
N ILE A 303 -9.08 8.89 -14.52
CA ILE A 303 -8.35 8.33 -15.68
C ILE A 303 -9.13 7.15 -16.28
N LEU A 304 -9.69 6.26 -15.47
CA LEU A 304 -10.50 5.15 -15.95
C LEU A 304 -11.75 5.65 -16.67
N LEU A 305 -12.45 6.66 -16.14
CA LEU A 305 -13.58 7.30 -16.82
C LEU A 305 -13.16 7.92 -18.15
N TRP A 306 -12.03 8.62 -18.19
CA TRP A 306 -11.50 9.16 -19.44
C TRP A 306 -11.20 8.06 -20.47
N ILE A 307 -10.66 6.90 -20.05
CA ILE A 307 -10.43 5.74 -20.93
C ILE A 307 -11.76 5.18 -21.45
N VAL A 308 -12.81 5.15 -20.62
CA VAL A 308 -14.15 4.71 -21.04
C VAL A 308 -14.73 5.65 -22.12
N PHE A 309 -14.75 6.94 -21.85
CA PHE A 309 -15.46 7.89 -22.72
C PHE A 309 -14.65 8.30 -23.95
N ALA A 310 -13.34 8.56 -23.79
CA ALA A 310 -12.50 9.06 -24.88
C ALA A 310 -11.87 7.93 -25.71
N LYS A 311 -11.48 6.81 -25.08
CA LYS A 311 -10.79 5.71 -25.79
C LYS A 311 -11.67 4.49 -26.07
N ARG A 312 -12.83 4.37 -25.41
CA ARG A 312 -13.79 3.25 -25.53
C ARG A 312 -13.17 1.85 -25.34
N ARG A 313 -12.07 1.76 -24.55
CA ARG A 313 -11.34 0.51 -24.28
C ARG A 313 -11.87 -0.27 -23.09
N MET A 314 -12.72 0.33 -22.26
CA MET A 314 -13.31 -0.26 -21.07
C MET A 314 -14.82 0.00 -21.04
N LYS A 315 -15.56 -0.89 -20.36
CA LYS A 315 -16.99 -0.69 -20.13
C LYS A 315 -17.21 0.20 -18.91
N PHE A 316 -18.13 1.17 -19.01
CA PHE A 316 -18.49 2.05 -17.88
C PHE A 316 -18.88 1.26 -16.63
N ARG A 317 -19.66 0.17 -16.80
CA ARG A 317 -20.06 -0.71 -15.70
C ARG A 317 -18.85 -1.28 -14.92
N GLU A 318 -17.73 -1.59 -15.58
CA GLU A 318 -16.55 -2.13 -14.91
C GLU A 318 -15.90 -1.08 -13.99
N VAL A 319 -15.84 0.17 -14.44
CA VAL A 319 -15.29 1.30 -13.66
C VAL A 319 -16.22 1.66 -12.51
N LEU A 320 -17.55 1.65 -12.75
CA LEU A 320 -18.53 1.90 -11.70
C LEU A 320 -18.45 0.83 -10.59
N LEU A 321 -18.43 -0.45 -10.96
CA LEU A 321 -18.30 -1.53 -9.98
C LEU A 321 -16.98 -1.47 -9.21
N TRP A 322 -15.89 -1.10 -9.87
CA TRP A 322 -14.61 -0.88 -9.22
C TRP A 322 -14.71 0.28 -8.21
N GLY A 323 -15.28 1.43 -8.61
CA GLY A 323 -15.46 2.57 -7.71
C GLY A 323 -16.34 2.25 -6.50
N CYS A 324 -17.48 1.57 -6.72
CA CYS A 324 -18.33 1.10 -5.63
C CYS A 324 -17.58 0.15 -4.68
N GLY A 325 -16.78 -0.77 -5.22
CA GLY A 325 -15.98 -1.69 -4.40
C GLY A 325 -14.90 -0.98 -3.58
N VAL A 326 -14.27 0.06 -4.13
CA VAL A 326 -13.29 0.89 -3.41
C VAL A 326 -13.94 1.65 -2.25
N LEU A 327 -15.17 2.16 -2.45
CA LEU A 327 -15.86 2.98 -1.44
C LEU A 327 -16.60 2.15 -0.37
N LEU A 328 -17.04 0.95 -0.72
CA LEU A 328 -17.91 0.13 0.13
C LEU A 328 -17.36 -0.08 1.56
N PRO A 329 -16.09 -0.45 1.77
CA PRO A 329 -15.54 -0.62 3.11
C PRO A 329 -15.61 0.64 3.96
N PHE A 330 -15.33 1.80 3.38
CA PHE A 330 -15.42 3.07 4.08
C PHE A 330 -16.87 3.44 4.44
N ILE A 331 -17.81 3.18 3.54
CA ILE A 331 -19.24 3.37 3.80
C ILE A 331 -19.69 2.49 4.97
N LEU A 332 -19.30 1.21 4.98
CA LEU A 332 -19.61 0.28 6.08
C LEU A 332 -19.00 0.76 7.40
N TRP A 333 -17.76 1.24 7.38
CA TRP A 333 -17.12 1.82 8.56
C TRP A 333 -17.87 3.06 9.08
N THR A 334 -18.28 3.95 8.20
CA THR A 334 -19.06 5.14 8.57
C THR A 334 -20.43 4.78 9.19
N PHE A 335 -21.09 3.75 8.64
CA PHE A 335 -22.32 3.23 9.23
C PHE A 335 -22.07 2.62 10.61
N TYR A 336 -21.00 1.84 10.75
CA TYR A 336 -20.61 1.30 12.06
C TYR A 336 -20.38 2.42 13.08
N GLN A 337 -19.58 3.44 12.75
CA GLN A 337 -19.31 4.57 13.64
C GLN A 337 -20.63 5.24 14.11
N LYS A 338 -21.54 5.50 13.19
CA LYS A 338 -22.85 6.08 13.52
C LYS A 338 -23.70 5.16 14.41
N ALA A 339 -23.71 3.86 14.12
CA ALA A 339 -24.49 2.89 14.87
C ALA A 339 -24.01 2.74 16.33
N VAL A 340 -22.71 2.89 16.57
CA VAL A 340 -22.13 2.76 17.92
C VAL A 340 -21.88 4.11 18.62
N GLY A 341 -22.27 5.22 17.98
CA GLY A 341 -22.14 6.56 18.56
C GLY A 341 -20.70 7.07 18.69
N LEU A 342 -19.78 6.58 17.86
CA LEU A 342 -18.41 7.11 17.83
C LEU A 342 -18.41 8.54 17.28
N SER A 343 -17.80 9.46 18.04
CA SER A 343 -17.62 10.85 17.61
C SER A 343 -16.65 10.91 16.41
N THR A 344 -17.04 11.68 15.40
CA THR A 344 -16.23 11.95 14.20
C THR A 344 -15.85 13.43 14.15
N GLU A 345 -15.53 14.05 15.29
CA GLU A 345 -15.08 15.43 15.29
C GLU A 345 -13.85 15.58 14.40
N SER A 346 -13.93 16.49 13.45
CA SER A 346 -12.83 16.74 12.51
C SER A 346 -11.84 17.73 13.12
N PHE A 347 -10.54 17.42 12.96
CA PHE A 347 -9.44 18.31 13.37
C PHE A 347 -9.23 19.50 12.45
N PHE A 348 -10.00 19.62 11.40
CA PHE A 348 -9.83 20.63 10.40
C PHE A 348 -11.19 21.26 10.04
N ILE A 349 -11.15 22.55 9.79
CA ILE A 349 -12.30 23.30 9.31
C ILE A 349 -12.13 23.44 7.80
N ALA A 350 -13.08 22.89 7.03
CA ALA A 350 -13.13 23.15 5.59
C ALA A 350 -13.51 24.61 5.36
N ARG A 351 -12.70 25.33 4.60
CA ARG A 351 -12.95 26.72 4.27
C ARG A 351 -13.33 26.91 2.81
N PRO A 352 -14.17 27.91 2.46
CA PRO A 352 -14.49 28.21 1.08
C PRO A 352 -13.24 28.54 0.25
N PHE A 353 -13.22 28.07 -1.00
CA PHE A 353 -12.05 28.22 -1.86
C PHE A 353 -11.63 29.68 -2.07
N TRP A 354 -12.56 30.59 -2.15
CA TRP A 354 -12.35 32.02 -2.44
C TRP A 354 -11.98 32.87 -1.21
N ASP A 355 -12.10 32.35 0.00
CA ASP A 355 -11.75 33.09 1.22
C ASP A 355 -10.24 33.17 1.48
N TYR A 356 -9.47 32.36 0.79
CA TYR A 356 -8.05 32.21 1.04
C TYR A 356 -7.21 32.24 -0.22
N TRP A 357 -6.68 33.39 -0.57
CA TRP A 357 -5.60 33.48 -1.53
C TRP A 357 -4.25 33.19 -0.85
N LYS A 358 -3.95 31.91 -0.70
CA LYS A 358 -2.69 31.45 -0.10
C LYS A 358 -1.73 30.91 -1.17
N ALA A 359 -1.52 31.66 -2.25
CA ALA A 359 -0.64 31.25 -3.35
C ALA A 359 0.80 30.93 -2.86
N TYR A 360 1.27 31.62 -1.82
CA TYR A 360 2.56 31.34 -1.20
C TYR A 360 2.60 29.93 -0.58
N GLN A 361 1.51 29.38 -0.06
CA GLN A 361 1.44 28.06 0.54
C GLN A 361 1.57 26.97 -0.50
N ILE A 362 0.91 27.15 -1.65
CA ILE A 362 1.10 26.28 -2.82
C ILE A 362 2.56 26.32 -3.25
N GLY A 363 3.13 27.52 -3.39
CA GLY A 363 4.53 27.71 -3.72
C GLY A 363 5.48 27.09 -2.71
N ALA A 364 5.21 27.22 -1.39
CA ALA A 364 5.99 26.62 -0.33
C ALA A 364 5.93 25.09 -0.36
N THR A 365 4.73 24.51 -0.62
CA THR A 365 4.56 23.06 -0.79
C THR A 365 5.35 22.54 -1.98
N PHE A 366 5.21 23.18 -3.16
CA PHE A 366 5.99 22.80 -4.34
C PHE A 366 7.51 22.94 -4.11
N LYS A 367 7.96 24.03 -3.48
CA LYS A 367 9.37 24.20 -3.11
C LYS A 367 9.84 23.09 -2.18
N GLY A 368 9.02 22.73 -1.19
CA GLY A 368 9.31 21.62 -0.27
C GLY A 368 9.48 20.30 -0.98
N VAL A 369 8.54 19.97 -1.88
CA VAL A 369 8.51 18.70 -2.60
C VAL A 369 9.67 18.57 -3.60
N PHE A 370 9.91 19.62 -4.42
CA PHE A 370 10.86 19.51 -5.54
C PHE A 370 12.27 20.01 -5.19
N ILE A 371 12.43 20.86 -4.18
CA ILE A 371 13.70 21.53 -3.88
C ILE A 371 14.29 21.07 -2.54
N LYS A 372 13.48 20.75 -1.53
CA LYS A 372 13.98 20.25 -0.23
C LYS A 372 14.52 18.82 -0.36
N ARG A 373 15.80 18.70 -0.65
CA ARG A 373 16.52 17.44 -0.92
C ARG A 373 16.61 16.49 0.28
N LEU A 374 16.47 16.99 1.50
CA LEU A 374 16.71 16.24 2.74
C LEU A 374 15.77 15.04 2.95
N TYR A 375 14.57 15.06 2.35
CA TYR A 375 13.55 14.04 2.60
C TYR A 375 13.43 13.00 1.48
N TYR A 376 13.47 13.45 0.21
CA TYR A 376 13.13 12.60 -0.94
C TYR A 376 14.23 12.59 -2.01
N GLY A 377 15.32 13.29 -1.79
CA GLY A 377 16.33 13.50 -2.82
C GLY A 377 15.72 14.22 -4.03
N PHE A 378 16.10 13.76 -5.23
CA PHE A 378 15.62 14.33 -6.49
C PHE A 378 14.51 13.53 -7.16
N VAL A 379 13.85 12.59 -6.44
CA VAL A 379 12.93 11.63 -7.05
C VAL A 379 11.82 12.29 -7.86
N PHE A 380 11.20 13.34 -7.33
CA PHE A 380 10.12 14.02 -8.06
C PHE A 380 10.63 14.83 -9.25
N LEU A 381 11.83 15.42 -9.15
CA LEU A 381 12.47 16.05 -10.30
C LEU A 381 12.78 15.02 -11.39
N TYR A 382 13.31 13.86 -11.03
CA TYR A 382 13.53 12.77 -11.99
C TYR A 382 12.21 12.26 -12.58
N ALA A 383 11.13 12.23 -11.80
CA ALA A 383 9.81 11.87 -12.32
C ALA A 383 9.29 12.90 -13.34
N VAL A 384 9.48 14.20 -13.09
CA VAL A 384 9.13 15.25 -14.06
C VAL A 384 9.95 15.08 -15.35
N LEU A 385 11.27 14.91 -15.23
CA LEU A 385 12.14 14.68 -16.39
C LEU A 385 11.75 13.42 -17.16
N ALA A 386 11.49 12.32 -16.46
CA ALA A 386 11.04 11.07 -17.06
C ALA A 386 9.68 11.23 -17.77
N CYS A 387 8.75 12.00 -17.18
CA CYS A 387 7.46 12.34 -17.80
C CYS A 387 7.67 13.13 -19.10
N VAL A 388 8.46 14.21 -19.06
CA VAL A 388 8.77 15.04 -20.23
C VAL A 388 9.40 14.21 -21.34
N VAL A 389 10.42 13.41 -21.00
CA VAL A 389 11.06 12.52 -21.98
C VAL A 389 10.07 11.48 -22.52
N SER A 390 9.19 10.92 -21.69
CA SER A 390 8.17 9.97 -22.12
C SER A 390 7.18 10.56 -23.13
N LEU A 391 6.92 11.86 -23.11
CA LEU A 391 6.08 12.52 -24.11
C LEU A 391 6.66 12.42 -25.52
N PHE A 392 7.99 12.47 -25.69
CA PHE A 392 8.65 12.27 -26.99
C PHE A 392 8.58 10.81 -27.49
N PHE A 393 8.31 9.85 -26.61
CA PHE A 393 8.22 8.42 -26.93
C PHE A 393 6.80 7.85 -26.82
N VAL A 394 5.78 8.71 -26.73
CA VAL A 394 4.36 8.29 -26.60
C VAL A 394 3.93 7.32 -27.70
N TYR A 395 4.47 7.49 -28.92
CA TYR A 395 4.15 6.60 -30.05
C TYR A 395 4.64 5.15 -29.84
N LYS A 396 5.67 4.93 -29.00
CA LYS A 396 6.20 3.60 -28.68
C LYS A 396 5.49 2.92 -27.52
N ARG A 397 5.06 3.70 -26.49
CA ARG A 397 4.37 3.17 -25.31
C ARG A 397 3.43 4.24 -24.71
N LYS A 398 2.24 4.37 -25.26
CA LYS A 398 1.22 5.35 -24.81
C LYS A 398 0.80 5.15 -23.34
N ASP A 399 0.90 3.93 -22.85
CA ASP A 399 0.32 3.51 -21.57
C ASP A 399 1.15 3.93 -20.35
N ASN A 400 2.43 4.26 -20.52
CA ASN A 400 3.30 4.71 -19.43
C ASN A 400 2.91 6.09 -18.87
N LEU A 401 2.20 6.92 -19.63
CA LEU A 401 1.77 8.23 -19.17
C LEU A 401 0.70 8.16 -18.07
N TYR A 402 -0.10 7.09 -18.02
CA TYR A 402 -1.12 6.97 -16.98
C TYR A 402 -0.54 6.97 -15.56
N GLY A 403 0.62 6.33 -15.37
CA GLY A 403 1.32 6.37 -14.08
C GLY A 403 1.70 7.79 -13.67
N PHE A 404 2.22 8.60 -14.58
CA PHE A 404 2.54 10.00 -14.31
C PHE A 404 1.30 10.85 -14.06
N PHE A 405 0.19 10.62 -14.76
CA PHE A 405 -1.08 11.30 -14.49
C PHE A 405 -1.63 10.93 -13.11
N ILE A 406 -1.54 9.65 -12.69
CA ILE A 406 -1.90 9.24 -11.33
C ILE A 406 -1.00 9.97 -10.32
N LEU A 407 0.32 9.95 -10.51
CA LEU A 407 1.28 10.58 -9.62
C LEU A 407 1.01 12.07 -9.44
N PHE A 408 1.13 12.84 -10.52
CA PHE A 408 1.04 14.30 -10.45
C PHE A 408 -0.39 14.79 -10.19
N GLY A 409 -1.41 14.12 -10.73
CA GLY A 409 -2.80 14.42 -10.45
C GLY A 409 -3.15 14.22 -8.97
N SER A 410 -2.64 13.13 -8.37
CA SER A 410 -2.85 12.87 -6.93
C SER A 410 -2.10 13.87 -6.06
N MET A 411 -0.85 14.22 -6.40
CA MET A 411 -0.10 15.26 -5.69
C MET A 411 -0.79 16.62 -5.78
N PHE A 412 -1.33 16.95 -6.94
CA PHE A 412 -2.08 18.20 -7.16
C PHE A 412 -3.38 18.21 -6.35
N LEU A 413 -4.18 17.14 -6.41
CA LEU A 413 -5.41 17.02 -5.64
C LEU A 413 -5.15 17.08 -4.13
N TYR A 414 -4.08 16.43 -3.66
CA TYR A 414 -3.66 16.52 -2.26
C TYR A 414 -3.27 17.97 -1.88
N GLY A 415 -2.52 18.67 -2.73
CA GLY A 415 -2.18 20.08 -2.54
C GLY A 415 -3.41 20.98 -2.46
N LEU A 416 -4.44 20.70 -3.27
CA LEU A 416 -5.72 21.42 -3.20
C LEU A 416 -6.46 21.15 -1.88
N THR A 417 -6.48 19.90 -1.40
CA THR A 417 -7.12 19.60 -0.12
C THR A 417 -6.42 20.30 1.05
N LEU A 418 -5.10 20.34 1.06
CA LEU A 418 -4.34 21.11 2.07
C LEU A 418 -4.63 22.61 2.00
N TYR A 419 -4.87 23.15 0.82
CA TYR A 419 -5.23 24.56 0.65
C TYR A 419 -6.60 24.89 1.26
N HIS A 420 -7.57 23.96 1.21
CA HIS A 420 -8.93 24.17 1.70
C HIS A 420 -9.13 23.90 3.18
N VAL A 421 -8.13 23.31 3.84
CA VAL A 421 -8.25 22.81 5.21
C VAL A 421 -7.33 23.60 6.13
N ASP A 422 -7.90 24.24 7.14
CA ASP A 422 -7.14 24.74 8.28
C ASP A 422 -7.22 23.74 9.43
N TYR A 423 -6.07 23.44 10.01
CA TYR A 423 -6.02 22.61 11.20
C TYR A 423 -6.37 23.44 12.44
N VAL A 424 -7.24 22.89 13.30
CA VAL A 424 -7.69 23.57 14.49
C VAL A 424 -6.57 23.78 15.51
N TRP A 425 -5.55 22.93 15.46
CA TRP A 425 -4.48 22.86 16.46
C TRP A 425 -3.15 23.47 16.00
N ASP A 426 -2.96 23.78 14.74
CA ASP A 426 -1.69 24.37 14.26
C ASP A 426 -1.87 25.24 12.99
N THR A 427 -0.84 26.04 12.73
CA THR A 427 -0.80 26.87 11.52
C THR A 427 -0.48 26.02 10.28
N ILE A 428 -0.99 26.45 9.11
CA ILE A 428 -0.72 25.75 7.84
C ILE A 428 0.78 25.65 7.55
N ASP A 429 1.59 26.59 7.97
CA ASP A 429 3.04 26.57 7.74
C ASP A 429 3.70 25.42 8.50
N ARG A 430 3.28 25.13 9.73
CA ARG A 430 3.75 23.96 10.50
C ARG A 430 3.21 22.67 9.90
N VAL A 431 1.94 22.64 9.52
CA VAL A 431 1.35 21.48 8.86
C VAL A 431 2.09 21.14 7.55
N LEU A 432 2.45 22.15 6.75
CA LEU A 432 3.27 21.94 5.53
C LEU A 432 4.69 21.45 5.85
N ALA A 433 5.27 21.95 6.95
CA ALA A 433 6.64 21.57 7.33
C ALA A 433 6.74 20.15 7.87
N ASP A 434 5.70 19.62 8.49
CA ASP A 434 5.69 18.31 9.14
C ASP A 434 4.72 17.33 8.45
N SER A 435 3.43 17.48 8.67
CA SER A 435 2.43 16.50 8.24
C SER A 435 2.35 16.35 6.73
N ALA A 436 2.35 17.46 5.97
CA ALA A 436 2.27 17.40 4.53
C ALA A 436 3.48 16.73 3.90
N MET A 437 4.68 16.94 4.47
CA MET A 437 5.89 16.27 4.00
C MET A 437 5.83 14.76 4.22
N ARG A 438 5.27 14.31 5.34
CA ARG A 438 5.02 12.89 5.62
C ARG A 438 4.04 12.27 4.63
N PHE A 439 3.00 13.00 4.21
CA PHE A 439 2.02 12.52 3.24
C PHE A 439 2.56 12.43 1.82
N ILE A 440 3.41 13.36 1.42
CA ILE A 440 4.04 13.34 0.09
C ILE A 440 4.93 12.10 -0.06
N LEU A 441 5.42 11.52 1.02
CA LEU A 441 6.16 10.26 1.02
C LEU A 441 5.40 9.12 0.31
N LEU A 442 4.07 9.10 0.42
CA LEU A 442 3.18 8.18 -0.28
C LEU A 442 3.48 8.08 -1.78
N TYR A 443 3.84 9.20 -2.41
CA TYR A 443 4.03 9.29 -3.86
C TYR A 443 5.44 8.86 -4.31
N VAL A 444 6.39 8.70 -3.39
CA VAL A 444 7.79 8.37 -3.73
C VAL A 444 7.94 7.02 -4.41
N PRO A 445 7.35 5.91 -3.91
CA PRO A 445 7.42 4.63 -4.62
C PRO A 445 6.70 4.66 -5.97
N ILE A 446 5.60 5.42 -6.07
CA ILE A 446 4.86 5.61 -7.33
C ILE A 446 5.76 6.34 -8.34
N ALA A 447 6.46 7.38 -7.90
CA ALA A 447 7.40 8.12 -8.74
C ALA A 447 8.54 7.23 -9.25
N TRP A 448 9.18 6.46 -8.37
CA TRP A 448 10.21 5.50 -8.76
C TRP A 448 9.68 4.46 -9.75
N TYR A 449 8.48 3.89 -9.49
CA TYR A 449 7.86 2.95 -10.41
C TYR A 449 7.64 3.58 -11.79
N CYS A 450 7.12 4.81 -11.87
CA CYS A 450 6.91 5.53 -13.13
C CYS A 450 8.23 5.79 -13.86
N ILE A 451 9.29 6.21 -13.14
CA ILE A 451 10.62 6.45 -13.72
C ILE A 451 11.18 5.17 -14.35
N PHE A 452 11.15 4.06 -13.61
CA PHE A 452 11.73 2.80 -14.08
C PHE A 452 10.92 2.15 -15.20
N THR A 453 9.59 2.31 -15.21
CA THR A 453 8.73 1.75 -16.26
C THR A 453 8.62 2.62 -17.50
N CYS A 454 9.07 3.89 -17.47
CA CYS A 454 9.08 4.72 -18.66
C CYS A 454 10.00 4.13 -19.75
N TYR A 455 9.58 4.27 -21.03
CA TYR A 455 10.24 3.60 -22.14
C TYR A 455 11.75 3.83 -22.22
N PRO A 456 12.27 5.06 -22.14
CA PRO A 456 13.71 5.30 -22.26
C PRO A 456 14.53 4.60 -21.19
N VAL A 457 14.07 4.69 -19.93
CA VAL A 457 14.78 4.08 -18.78
C VAL A 457 14.68 2.56 -18.84
N SER A 458 13.48 2.02 -19.07
CA SER A 458 13.29 0.56 -19.17
C SER A 458 14.07 -0.05 -20.35
N TRP A 459 14.12 0.64 -21.48
CA TRP A 459 14.91 0.20 -22.63
C TRP A 459 16.41 0.19 -22.32
N PHE A 460 16.92 1.26 -21.72
CA PHE A 460 18.33 1.37 -21.34
C PHE A 460 18.72 0.27 -20.34
N LEU A 461 17.93 0.07 -19.28
CA LEU A 461 18.20 -0.94 -18.27
C LEU A 461 18.14 -2.37 -18.84
N ASN A 462 17.18 -2.65 -19.72
CA ASN A 462 17.11 -3.95 -20.40
C ASN A 462 18.33 -4.17 -21.31
N LYS A 463 18.80 -3.14 -22.00
CA LYS A 463 20.03 -3.24 -22.81
C LYS A 463 21.27 -3.49 -21.94
N MET A 464 21.40 -2.80 -20.81
CA MET A 464 22.46 -3.06 -19.84
C MET A 464 22.41 -4.50 -19.30
N GLU A 465 21.22 -5.02 -19.00
CA GLU A 465 21.05 -6.39 -18.53
C GLU A 465 21.62 -7.40 -19.55
N HIS A 466 21.36 -7.20 -20.83
CA HIS A 466 21.94 -8.04 -21.91
C HIS A 466 23.46 -7.97 -21.97
N VAL A 467 24.05 -6.77 -21.86
CA VAL A 467 25.50 -6.58 -21.91
C VAL A 467 26.24 -7.19 -20.71
N LEU A 468 25.61 -7.09 -19.52
CA LEU A 468 26.22 -7.53 -18.26
C LEU A 468 25.90 -9.00 -17.91
N SER A 469 25.12 -9.70 -18.74
CA SER A 469 24.76 -11.10 -18.50
C SER A 469 25.84 -12.04 -18.98
N PHE A 470 26.40 -12.85 -18.08
CA PHE A 470 27.29 -13.95 -18.40
C PHE A 470 26.52 -15.28 -18.35
N GLU A 471 26.60 -16.09 -19.41
CA GLU A 471 26.06 -17.45 -19.41
C GLU A 471 27.03 -18.37 -18.68
N ILE A 472 26.64 -18.95 -17.58
CA ILE A 472 27.38 -20.01 -16.89
C ILE A 472 26.87 -21.33 -17.47
N GLY A 473 27.74 -22.08 -18.14
CA GLY A 473 27.44 -23.43 -18.62
C GLY A 473 26.99 -23.51 -20.08
N GLY A 474 27.08 -22.44 -20.84
CA GLY A 474 26.90 -22.48 -22.28
C GLY A 474 28.07 -23.19 -22.96
N GLN A 475 27.92 -24.47 -23.34
CA GLN A 475 28.77 -25.02 -24.38
C GLN A 475 28.66 -24.11 -25.61
N LYS A 476 29.76 -23.47 -26.00
CA LYS A 476 29.87 -22.82 -27.29
C LYS A 476 29.44 -23.85 -28.32
N LYS A 477 28.27 -23.70 -28.92
CA LYS A 477 27.99 -24.34 -30.19
C LYS A 477 28.96 -23.72 -31.17
N GLN A 478 29.99 -24.50 -31.53
CA GLN A 478 30.84 -24.26 -32.68
C GLN A 478 30.02 -24.35 -33.97
#